data_92f1f95fdc9eb9ab9d4cd4f91f716831
#
_entry.id   92f1f95fdc9eb9ab9d4cd4f91f716831
#
_cell.length_a   1.000
_cell.length_b   1.000
_cell.length_c   1.000
_cell.angle_alpha   90.00
_cell.angle_beta   90.00
_cell.angle_gamma   90.00
#
_symmetry.space_group_name_H-M   'P 1'
#
loop_
_entity.id
_entity.type
_entity.pdbx_description
1 polymer ?
#
loop_
_entity_poly.entity_id
_entity_poly.type
_entity_poly.pdbx_seq_one_letter_code
_entity_poly.pdbx_strand_id
1 'polypeptide(L)' 'MKRSHRVGAICQILTESPQKLFSLNYFCDKFAAAKSSISEDISAAKEAVKASGYGYIETVSGASGGVRYISDISPEKA' A
#
# COMPACT_ATOMS: atom_id res chain seq x y z
N MET A 1 11.01 -13.69 3.91
CA MET A 1 11.27 -12.26 3.62
C MET A 1 11.12 -11.46 4.89
N LYS A 2 12.01 -10.54 5.13
CA LYS A 2 11.94 -9.68 6.30
C LYS A 2 10.81 -8.67 6.15
N ARG A 3 10.23 -8.25 7.28
CA ARG A 3 9.13 -7.31 7.29
C ARG A 3 9.46 -5.99 6.57
N SER A 4 10.66 -5.46 6.81
CA SER A 4 11.07 -4.19 6.20
C SER A 4 11.13 -4.29 4.68
N HIS A 5 11.59 -5.42 4.14
CA HIS A 5 11.60 -5.65 2.70
C HIS A 5 10.18 -5.75 2.15
N ARG A 6 9.31 -6.38 2.90
CA ARG A 6 7.91 -6.55 2.49
C ARG A 6 7.18 -5.23 2.47
N VAL A 7 7.39 -4.41 3.50
CA VAL A 7 6.78 -3.07 3.56
C VAL A 7 7.28 -2.22 2.39
N GLY A 8 8.57 -2.24 2.12
CA GLY A 8 9.15 -1.50 1.01
C GLY A 8 8.58 -1.94 -0.33
N ALA A 9 8.43 -3.26 -0.52
CA ALA A 9 7.86 -3.80 -1.76
C ALA A 9 6.41 -3.39 -1.93
N ILE A 10 5.63 -3.38 -0.85
CA ILE A 10 4.24 -2.95 -0.88
C ILE A 10 4.15 -1.48 -1.28
N CYS A 11 4.97 -0.63 -0.68
CA CYS A 11 5.03 0.78 -1.03
C CYS A 11 5.35 0.97 -2.51
N GLN A 12 6.33 0.23 -3.00
CA GLN A 12 6.74 0.33 -4.39
C GLN A 12 5.60 -0.06 -5.34
N ILE A 13 4.96 -1.19 -5.06
CA ILE A 13 3.85 -1.66 -5.90
C ILE A 13 2.73 -0.62 -5.96
N LEU A 14 2.36 -0.07 -4.81
CA LEU A 14 1.27 0.90 -4.74
C LEU A 14 1.63 2.21 -5.43
N THR A 15 2.85 2.71 -5.22
CA THR A 15 3.25 3.98 -5.81
C THR A 15 3.50 3.90 -7.31
N GLU A 16 3.83 2.71 -7.82
CA GLU A 16 3.98 2.51 -9.26
C GLU A 16 2.66 2.45 -10.00
N SER A 17 1.58 2.16 -9.27
CA SER A 17 0.24 2.09 -9.86
C SER A 17 -0.73 2.94 -9.04
N PRO A 18 -0.62 4.28 -9.11
CA PRO A 18 -1.49 5.16 -8.34
C PRO A 18 -2.95 4.92 -8.66
N GLN A 19 -3.79 5.00 -7.64
CA GLN A 19 -5.25 4.85 -7.74
C GLN A 19 -5.73 3.43 -8.08
N LYS A 20 -4.82 2.50 -8.28
CA LYS A 20 -5.21 1.10 -8.51
C LYS A 20 -5.48 0.43 -7.17
N LEU A 21 -6.62 -0.25 -7.07
CA LEU A 21 -6.98 -0.99 -5.87
C LEU A 21 -6.34 -2.36 -5.89
N PHE A 22 -5.59 -2.66 -4.83
CA PHE A 22 -4.99 -3.98 -4.63
C PHE A 22 -5.65 -4.66 -3.44
N SER A 23 -6.10 -5.90 -3.62
CA SER A 23 -6.69 -6.64 -2.51
C SER A 23 -5.60 -7.13 -1.56
N LEU A 24 -5.98 -7.37 -0.31
CA LEU A 24 -5.04 -7.96 0.65
C LEU A 24 -4.57 -9.34 0.19
N ASN A 25 -5.48 -10.11 -0.42
CA ASN A 25 -5.13 -11.44 -0.93
C ASN A 25 -4.03 -11.38 -1.98
N TYR A 26 -4.02 -10.34 -2.81
CA TYR A 26 -2.96 -10.15 -3.79
C TYR A 26 -1.58 -10.15 -3.11
N PHE A 27 -1.46 -9.39 -2.02
CA PHE A 27 -0.19 -9.33 -1.30
C PHE A 27 0.10 -10.62 -0.52
N CYS A 28 -0.94 -11.23 0.04
CA CYS A 28 -0.76 -12.52 0.73
C CYS A 28 -0.18 -13.57 -0.20
N ASP A 29 -0.72 -13.67 -1.40
CA ASP A 29 -0.23 -14.61 -2.40
C ASP A 29 1.16 -14.25 -2.88
N LYS A 30 1.38 -12.96 -3.15
CA LYS A 30 2.65 -12.49 -3.69
C LYS A 30 3.81 -12.73 -2.72
N PHE A 31 3.58 -12.55 -1.43
CA PHE A 31 4.63 -12.65 -0.41
C PHE A 31 4.54 -13.91 0.43
N ALA A 32 3.57 -14.77 0.14
CA ALA A 32 3.33 -16.00 0.91
C ALA A 32 3.21 -15.69 2.41
N ALA A 33 2.45 -14.65 2.73
CA ALA A 33 2.29 -14.18 4.11
C ALA A 33 0.83 -14.25 4.53
N ALA A 34 0.62 -14.32 5.85
CA ALA A 34 -0.73 -14.32 6.41
C ALA A 34 -1.37 -12.95 6.27
N LYS A 35 -2.70 -12.94 6.21
CA LYS A 35 -3.45 -11.70 6.05
C LYS A 35 -3.19 -10.70 7.18
N SER A 36 -3.06 -11.21 8.41
CA SER A 36 -2.75 -10.35 9.55
C SER A 36 -1.37 -9.68 9.40
N SER A 37 -0.39 -10.42 8.90
CA SER A 37 0.94 -9.86 8.66
C SER A 37 0.91 -8.80 7.57
N ILE A 38 0.17 -9.05 6.50
CA ILE A 38 0.02 -8.07 5.42
C ILE A 38 -0.69 -6.81 5.93
N SER A 39 -1.71 -6.98 6.76
CA SER A 39 -2.43 -5.85 7.34
C SER A 39 -1.50 -4.96 8.17
N GLU A 40 -0.63 -5.56 8.97
CA GLU A 40 0.35 -4.81 9.75
C GLU A 40 1.37 -4.11 8.84
N ASP A 41 1.82 -4.80 7.81
CA ASP A 41 2.76 -4.23 6.84
C ASP A 41 2.16 -3.03 6.12
N ILE A 42 0.88 -3.12 5.77
CA ILE A 42 0.18 -2.02 5.12
C ILE A 42 0.05 -0.83 6.07
N SER A 43 -0.19 -1.08 7.35
CA SER A 43 -0.21 0.01 8.34
C SER A 43 1.13 0.73 8.39
N ALA A 44 2.23 -0.02 8.37
CA ALA A 44 3.56 0.58 8.34
C ALA A 44 3.80 1.34 7.04
N ALA A 45 3.33 0.80 5.92
CA ALA A 45 3.46 1.46 4.62
C ALA A 45 2.66 2.76 4.58
N LYS A 46 1.47 2.77 5.17
CA LYS A 46 0.65 3.99 5.27
C LYS A 46 1.40 5.10 6.00
N GLU A 47 2.03 4.76 7.11
CA GLU A 47 2.80 5.73 7.88
C GLU A 47 3.98 6.26 7.08
N ALA A 48 4.70 5.38 6.40
CA ALA A 48 5.85 5.77 5.60
C ALA A 48 5.46 6.69 4.45
N VAL A 49 4.38 6.35 3.74
CA VAL A 49 3.90 7.16 2.62
C VAL A 49 3.40 8.51 3.10
N LYS A 50 2.66 8.52 4.20
CA LYS A 50 2.16 9.77 4.78
C LYS A 50 3.31 10.68 5.19
N ALA A 51 4.36 10.11 5.76
CA ALA A 51 5.53 10.88 6.18
C ALA A 51 6.28 11.49 4.99
N SER A 52 6.20 10.86 3.81
CA SER A 52 6.88 11.38 2.62
C SER A 52 6.22 12.66 2.09
N GLY A 53 4.96 12.87 2.38
CA GLY A 53 4.23 14.06 1.93
C GLY A 53 3.77 14.03 0.47
N TYR A 54 4.00 12.93 -0.25
CA TYR A 54 3.62 12.83 -1.65
C TYR A 54 2.23 12.25 -1.87
N GLY A 55 1.60 11.73 -0.82
CA GLY A 55 0.28 11.16 -0.94
C GLY A 55 -0.05 10.32 0.28
N TYR A 56 -0.99 9.42 0.12
CA TYR A 56 -1.40 8.55 1.21
C TYR A 56 -1.96 7.24 0.67
N ILE A 57 -2.07 6.25 1.55
CA ILE A 57 -2.67 4.97 1.19
C ILE A 57 -4.07 4.94 1.78
N GLU A 58 -5.06 4.68 0.92
CA GLU A 58 -6.45 4.56 1.32
C GLU A 58 -6.81 3.10 1.50
N THR A 59 -7.50 2.79 2.59
CA THR A 59 -8.00 1.45 2.85
C THR A 59 -9.49 1.39 2.53
N VAL A 60 -9.87 0.44 1.68
CA VAL A 60 -11.27 0.20 1.33
C VAL A 60 -11.71 -1.09 2.00
N SER A 61 -12.74 -1.02 2.82
CA SER A 61 -13.26 -2.21 3.51
C SER A 61 -14.30 -2.93 2.66
N GLY A 62 -14.56 -4.20 3.00
CA GLY A 62 -15.55 -5.01 2.31
C GLY A 62 -14.91 -6.15 1.53
N ALA A 63 -15.77 -7.01 0.94
CA ALA A 63 -15.32 -8.19 0.22
C ALA A 63 -14.48 -7.84 -1.01
N SER A 64 -14.76 -6.72 -1.65
CA SER A 64 -14.01 -6.25 -2.82
C SER A 64 -13.00 -5.18 -2.44
N GLY A 65 -12.73 -5.03 -1.14
CA GLY A 65 -11.85 -3.99 -0.64
C GLY A 65 -10.39 -4.32 -0.78
N GLY A 66 -9.58 -3.39 -0.31
CA GLY A 66 -8.14 -3.53 -0.36
C GLY A 66 -7.50 -2.20 -0.02
N VAL A 67 -6.38 -1.91 -0.67
CA VAL A 67 -5.66 -0.66 -0.46
C VAL A 67 -5.27 -0.07 -1.80
N ARG A 68 -5.16 1.25 -1.83
CA ARG A 68 -4.69 1.96 -3.01
C ARG A 68 -3.91 3.19 -2.61
N TYR A 69 -3.00 3.59 -3.47
CA TYR A 69 -2.21 4.79 -3.25
C TYR A 69 -2.88 5.98 -3.94
N ILE A 70 -3.08 7.04 -3.18
CA ILE A 70 -3.63 8.28 -3.70
C ILE A 70 -2.51 9.32 -3.70
N SER A 71 -2.19 9.84 -4.86
CA SER A 71 -1.15 10.86 -4.98
C SER A 71 -1.76 12.24 -4.73
N ASP A 72 -1.16 12.98 -3.81
CA ASP A 72 -1.56 14.37 -3.53
C ASP A 72 -0.89 15.35 -4.47
N ILE A 73 0.12 14.89 -5.21
CA ILE A 73 0.84 15.76 -6.13
C ILE A 73 0.07 15.83 -7.44
N SER A 74 -0.40 17.02 -7.80
CA SER A 74 -1.02 17.22 -9.08
C SER A 74 -0.04 17.92 -10.03
N PRO A 75 -0.14 17.67 -11.34
CA PRO A 75 0.73 18.33 -12.32
C PRO A 75 0.68 19.85 -12.25
N GLU A 76 -0.43 20.40 -11.82
CA GLU A 76 -0.61 21.85 -11.73
C GLU A 76 0.19 22.47 -10.61
N LYS A 77 0.59 21.67 -9.63
CA LYS A 77 1.39 22.16 -8.50
C LYS A 77 2.88 21.92 -8.70
N ALA A 78 3.22 21.16 -9.69
CA ALA A 78 4.60 20.84 -9.97
C ALA A 78 5.35 21.97 -10.64
#